data_815ff87ec4ed6c634ba8519b3393034f
#
_entry.id   815ff87ec4ed6c634ba8519b3393034f
#
_cell.length_a   1.000
_cell.length_b   1.000
_cell.length_c   1.000
_cell.angle_alpha   90.00
_cell.angle_beta   90.00
_cell.angle_gamma   90.00
#
_symmetry.space_group_name_H-M   'P 1'
#
loop_
_entity.id
_entity.type
_entity.pdbx_description
1 polymer ?
#
loop_
_entity_poly.entity_id
_entity_poly.type
_entity_poly.pdbx_seq_one_letter_code
_entity_poly.pdbx_strand_id
1 'polypeptide(L)'
;VDMLFQPQAPARASAGLVTFEPGSRTAWHAHPLGQTLIVTAGKGCVQEWGGAKREIQPGDVVWIPPGVKHWHGASAAMAMMHIAVQESLEGSNAVWMEKVSDAQYQNLKQ
;
A
#
# COMPACT_ATOMS: atom_id res chain seq x y z
N VAL A 1 -10.75 3.38 -4.92
CA VAL A 1 -10.41 1.94 -4.96
C VAL A 1 -11.47 1.20 -5.72
N ASP A 2 -11.04 0.45 -6.72
CA ASP A 2 -11.94 -0.43 -7.47
C ASP A 2 -11.67 -1.86 -7.04
N MET A 3 -12.64 -2.51 -6.39
CA MET A 3 -12.47 -3.88 -5.95
C MET A 3 -12.46 -4.83 -7.16
N LEU A 4 -11.41 -5.65 -7.26
CA LEU A 4 -11.27 -6.62 -8.33
C LEU A 4 -11.94 -7.95 -7.96
N PHE A 5 -11.74 -8.38 -6.71
CA PHE A 5 -12.47 -9.54 -6.18
C PHE A 5 -12.49 -9.50 -4.65
N GLN A 6 -13.51 -10.12 -4.09
CA GLN A 6 -13.70 -10.29 -2.65
C GLN A 6 -13.30 -11.70 -2.25
N PRO A 7 -13.02 -11.94 -0.96
CA PRO A 7 -12.70 -13.30 -0.50
C PRO A 7 -13.85 -14.27 -0.82
N GLN A 8 -13.50 -15.44 -1.31
CA GLN A 8 -14.45 -16.52 -1.60
C GLN A 8 -14.13 -17.68 -0.66
N ALA A 9 -14.91 -17.82 0.41
CA ALA A 9 -14.64 -18.85 1.42
C ALA A 9 -14.50 -20.24 0.79
N PRO A 10 -13.52 -21.05 1.21
CA PRO A 10 -12.60 -20.83 2.33
C PRO A 10 -11.39 -19.97 2.00
N ALA A 11 -11.26 -19.47 0.78
CA ALA A 11 -10.18 -18.57 0.39
C ALA A 11 -10.36 -17.21 1.10
N ARG A 12 -9.24 -16.54 1.38
CA ARG A 12 -9.22 -15.29 2.15
C ARG A 12 -8.74 -14.09 1.34
N ALA A 13 -8.24 -14.32 0.13
CA ALA A 13 -7.65 -13.27 -0.68
C ALA A 13 -8.70 -12.30 -1.23
N SER A 14 -8.34 -11.04 -1.26
CA SER A 14 -9.07 -10.01 -1.99
C SER A 14 -8.06 -9.14 -2.73
N ALA A 15 -8.51 -8.42 -3.74
CA ALA A 15 -7.66 -7.50 -4.47
C ALA A 15 -8.46 -6.27 -4.88
N GLY A 16 -7.76 -5.12 -4.84
CA GLY A 16 -8.31 -3.86 -5.29
C GLY A 16 -7.33 -3.14 -6.19
N LEU A 17 -7.86 -2.41 -7.16
CA LEU A 17 -7.09 -1.48 -7.97
C LEU A 17 -7.18 -0.12 -7.31
N VAL A 18 -6.03 0.43 -6.90
CA VAL A 18 -5.96 1.67 -6.15
C VAL A 18 -5.27 2.73 -7.01
N THR A 19 -5.91 3.88 -7.14
CA THR A 19 -5.37 5.02 -7.88
C THR A 19 -5.09 6.16 -6.91
N PHE A 20 -3.88 6.70 -6.96
CA PHE A 20 -3.46 7.85 -6.16
C PHE A 20 -3.19 9.03 -7.08
N GLU A 21 -3.80 10.17 -6.78
CA GLU A 21 -3.43 11.45 -7.40
C GLU A 21 -2.02 11.85 -6.95
N PRO A 22 -1.31 12.72 -7.68
CA PRO A 22 0.00 13.20 -7.22
C PRO A 22 -0.09 13.73 -5.78
N GLY A 23 0.83 13.28 -4.93
CA GLY A 23 0.87 13.66 -3.51
C GLY A 23 -0.05 12.88 -2.60
N SER A 24 -0.99 12.12 -3.13
CA SER A 24 -1.91 11.30 -2.32
C SER A 24 -1.22 10.06 -1.79
N ARG A 25 -1.58 9.67 -0.57
CA ARG A 25 -0.99 8.52 0.12
C ARG A 25 -1.98 7.96 1.13
N THR A 26 -1.74 6.71 1.52
CA THR A 26 -2.51 6.09 2.60
C THR A 26 -2.08 6.66 3.95
N ALA A 27 -2.88 6.39 4.98
CA ALA A 27 -2.41 6.49 6.35
C ALA A 27 -1.42 5.36 6.63
N TRP A 28 -0.71 5.45 7.75
CA TRP A 28 0.03 4.31 8.28
C TRP A 28 -0.97 3.18 8.57
N HIS A 29 -0.60 1.96 8.24
CA HIS A 29 -1.48 0.80 8.46
C HIS A 29 -0.68 -0.50 8.41
N ALA A 30 -1.35 -1.58 8.80
CA ALA A 30 -0.78 -2.93 8.75
C ALA A 30 -1.84 -3.91 8.28
N HIS A 31 -1.40 -5.03 7.73
CA HIS A 31 -2.28 -6.11 7.29
C HIS A 31 -1.95 -7.36 8.08
N PRO A 32 -2.94 -8.04 8.68
CA PRO A 32 -2.67 -9.19 9.55
C PRO A 32 -1.97 -10.34 8.84
N LEU A 33 -2.20 -10.52 7.56
CA LEU A 33 -1.58 -11.59 6.76
C LEU A 33 -0.66 -11.06 5.67
N GLY A 34 -0.26 -9.77 5.77
CA GLY A 34 0.60 -9.15 4.77
C GLY A 34 -0.17 -8.60 3.57
N GLN A 35 0.57 -7.96 2.68
CA GLN A 35 0.00 -7.37 1.47
C GLN A 35 1.02 -7.44 0.34
N THR A 36 0.54 -7.73 -0.87
CA THR A 36 1.34 -7.63 -2.09
C THR A 36 0.83 -6.44 -2.90
N LEU A 37 1.75 -5.57 -3.32
CA LEU A 37 1.46 -4.45 -4.20
C LEU A 37 2.07 -4.72 -5.57
N ILE A 38 1.29 -4.53 -6.63
CA ILE A 38 1.75 -4.68 -8.01
C ILE A 38 1.50 -3.35 -8.70
N VAL A 39 2.57 -2.62 -9.01
CA VAL A 39 2.45 -1.31 -9.63
C VAL A 39 2.14 -1.46 -11.11
N THR A 40 1.08 -0.81 -11.57
CA THR A 40 0.62 -0.92 -12.96
C THR A 40 0.82 0.35 -13.78
N ALA A 41 0.86 1.52 -13.14
CA ALA A 41 1.02 2.80 -13.84
C ALA A 41 1.61 3.86 -12.92
N GLY A 42 2.29 4.82 -13.50
CA GLY A 42 2.78 6.00 -12.79
C GLY A 42 4.03 5.76 -11.96
N LYS A 43 4.13 6.51 -10.86
CA LYS A 43 5.29 6.45 -9.98
C LYS A 43 4.87 6.79 -8.56
N GLY A 44 5.39 6.06 -7.60
CA GLY A 44 5.08 6.29 -6.21
C GLY A 44 6.16 5.78 -5.27
N CYS A 45 5.76 5.57 -4.02
CA CYS A 45 6.68 5.10 -3.00
C CYS A 45 5.96 4.27 -1.96
N VAL A 46 6.75 3.51 -1.23
CA VAL A 46 6.32 2.70 -0.09
C VAL A 46 7.36 2.85 1.01
N GLN A 47 6.93 2.86 2.26
CA GLN A 47 7.82 2.95 3.39
C GLN A 47 7.27 2.12 4.56
N GLU A 48 8.13 1.29 5.14
CA GLU A 48 7.86 0.61 6.40
C GLU A 48 8.32 1.51 7.55
N TRP A 49 7.60 1.46 8.66
CA TRP A 49 7.95 2.24 9.84
C TRP A 49 9.40 1.94 10.27
N GLY A 50 10.20 2.99 10.39
CA GLY A 50 11.61 2.85 10.75
C GLY A 50 12.54 2.52 9.58
N GLY A 51 12.00 2.33 8.38
CA GLY A 51 12.78 2.01 7.20
C GLY A 51 12.91 3.18 6.23
N ALA A 52 13.67 2.96 5.16
CA ALA A 52 13.84 3.95 4.11
C ALA A 52 12.62 3.99 3.19
N LYS A 53 12.28 5.17 2.72
CA LYS A 53 11.27 5.35 1.68
C LYS A 53 11.82 4.80 0.38
N ARG A 54 11.04 3.93 -0.27
CA ARG A 54 11.45 3.24 -1.49
C ARG A 54 10.55 3.65 -2.65
N GLU A 55 11.16 4.07 -3.75
CA GLU A 55 10.44 4.41 -4.97
C GLU A 55 9.96 3.14 -5.66
N ILE A 56 8.73 3.18 -6.18
CA ILE A 56 8.13 2.07 -6.91
C ILE A 56 7.56 2.56 -8.23
N GLN A 57 7.61 1.68 -9.24
CA GLN A 57 7.21 2.01 -10.62
C GLN A 57 6.59 0.77 -11.29
N PRO A 58 5.97 0.93 -12.47
CA PRO A 58 5.29 -0.19 -13.15
C PRO A 58 6.18 -1.41 -13.30
N GLY A 59 5.62 -2.57 -12.97
CA GLY A 59 6.32 -3.85 -12.96
C GLY A 59 6.90 -4.23 -11.61
N ASP A 60 6.99 -3.29 -10.67
CA ASP A 60 7.46 -3.61 -9.32
C ASP A 60 6.40 -4.39 -8.56
N VAL A 61 6.85 -5.42 -7.86
CA VAL A 61 6.03 -6.20 -6.94
C VAL A 61 6.62 -6.05 -5.54
N VAL A 62 5.82 -5.56 -4.61
CA VAL A 62 6.26 -5.26 -3.25
C VAL A 62 5.53 -6.18 -2.28
N TRP A 63 6.28 -6.89 -1.44
CA TRP A 63 5.71 -7.69 -0.37
C TRP A 63 5.86 -6.95 0.97
N ILE A 64 4.73 -6.73 1.62
CA ILE A 64 4.68 -6.17 2.98
C ILE A 64 4.36 -7.33 3.93
N PRO A 65 5.27 -7.69 4.83
CA PRO A 65 5.03 -8.80 5.76
C PRO A 65 3.85 -8.58 6.70
N PRO A 66 3.27 -9.66 7.25
CA PRO A 66 2.19 -9.54 8.23
C PRO A 66 2.56 -8.63 9.41
N GLY A 67 1.64 -7.74 9.78
CA GLY A 67 1.78 -6.87 10.94
C GLY A 67 2.73 -5.70 10.78
N VAL A 68 3.36 -5.54 9.62
CA VAL A 68 4.32 -4.45 9.41
C VAL A 68 3.58 -3.14 9.13
N LYS A 69 3.85 -2.14 9.97
CA LYS A 69 3.32 -0.78 9.82
C LYS A 69 3.99 -0.11 8.63
N HIS A 70 3.19 0.34 7.67
CA HIS A 70 3.70 0.91 6.42
C HIS A 70 2.69 1.89 5.81
N TRP A 71 3.13 2.58 4.77
CA TRP A 71 2.25 3.38 3.91
C TRP A 71 2.75 3.32 2.48
N HIS A 72 1.88 3.63 1.54
CA HIS A 72 2.21 3.76 0.13
C HIS A 72 1.38 4.87 -0.50
N GLY A 73 1.89 5.41 -1.61
CA GLY A 73 1.22 6.52 -2.28
C GLY A 73 1.95 6.96 -3.53
N ALA A 74 1.37 7.97 -4.20
CA ALA A 74 1.94 8.54 -5.41
C ALA A 74 3.13 9.43 -5.08
N SER A 75 3.98 9.66 -6.09
CA SER A 75 5.00 10.70 -5.99
C SER A 75 4.35 12.08 -5.97
N ALA A 76 5.12 13.10 -5.59
CA ALA A 76 4.59 14.46 -5.54
C ALA A 76 4.19 14.99 -6.92
N ALA A 77 4.84 14.50 -7.98
CA ALA A 77 4.66 15.02 -9.33
C ALA A 77 3.85 14.12 -10.25
N MET A 78 3.61 12.87 -9.88
CA MET A 78 2.98 11.89 -10.78
C MET A 78 2.02 10.99 -10.02
N ALA A 79 0.84 10.72 -10.59
CA ALA A 79 -0.10 9.75 -10.06
C ALA A 79 0.49 8.35 -10.09
N MET A 80 -0.06 7.47 -9.31
CA MET A 80 0.33 6.04 -9.29
C MET A 80 -0.90 5.17 -9.18
N MET A 81 -0.84 4.01 -9.83
CA MET A 81 -1.87 3.01 -9.76
C MET A 81 -1.23 1.66 -9.43
N HIS A 82 -1.81 0.93 -8.48
CA HIS A 82 -1.35 -0.42 -8.16
C HIS A 82 -2.50 -1.35 -7.83
N ILE A 83 -2.25 -2.63 -7.98
CA ILE A 83 -3.14 -3.67 -7.47
C ILE A 83 -2.64 -4.03 -6.07
N ALA A 84 -3.56 -4.05 -5.10
CA ALA A 84 -3.27 -4.48 -3.74
C ALA A 84 -3.95 -5.81 -3.48
N VAL A 85 -3.18 -6.82 -3.09
CA VAL A 85 -3.68 -8.16 -2.77
C VAL A 85 -3.39 -8.44 -1.30
N GLN A 86 -4.41 -8.78 -0.55
CA GLN A 86 -4.27 -9.13 0.87
C GLN A 86 -5.25 -10.22 1.23
N GLU A 87 -5.01 -10.87 2.38
CA GLU A 87 -5.89 -11.88 2.93
C GLU A 87 -6.55 -11.36 4.21
N SER A 88 -7.79 -11.78 4.45
CA SER A 88 -8.51 -11.46 5.67
C SER A 88 -8.22 -12.50 6.74
N LEU A 89 -8.11 -12.02 7.99
CA LEU A 89 -8.01 -12.85 9.17
C LEU A 89 -9.15 -12.45 10.11
N GLU A 90 -10.04 -13.40 10.38
CA GLU A 90 -11.19 -13.16 11.26
C GLU A 90 -12.02 -11.94 10.82
N GLY A 91 -12.20 -11.81 9.51
CA GLY A 91 -13.02 -10.73 8.95
C GLY A 91 -12.31 -9.40 8.77
N SER A 92 -11.01 -9.30 9.11
CA SER A 92 -10.25 -8.06 8.96
C SER A 92 -9.06 -8.26 8.05
N ASN A 93 -8.83 -7.32 7.12
CA ASN A 93 -7.66 -7.35 6.25
C ASN A 93 -6.70 -6.18 6.50
N ALA A 94 -7.05 -5.25 7.37
CA ALA A 94 -6.21 -4.09 7.65
C ALA A 94 -6.47 -3.51 9.02
N VAL A 95 -5.42 -2.94 9.62
CA VAL A 95 -5.51 -2.14 10.85
C VAL A 95 -5.01 -0.74 10.49
N TRP A 96 -5.90 0.25 10.54
CA TRP A 96 -5.59 1.63 10.17
C TRP A 96 -5.03 2.39 11.38
N MET A 97 -4.02 3.19 11.13
CA MET A 97 -3.28 3.94 12.15
C MET A 97 -3.28 5.43 11.81
N GLU A 98 -2.31 6.18 12.31
CA GLU A 98 -2.25 7.63 12.10
C GLU A 98 -1.93 7.99 10.64
N LYS A 99 -2.28 9.21 10.27
CA LYS A 99 -1.95 9.71 8.93
C LYS A 99 -0.45 9.94 8.79
N VAL A 100 0.05 9.76 7.56
CA VAL A 100 1.43 10.11 7.23
C VAL A 100 1.52 11.63 7.15
N SER A 101 2.40 12.22 7.96
CA SER A 101 2.59 13.68 7.96
C SER A 101 3.30 14.14 6.68
N ASP A 102 3.15 15.41 6.34
CA ASP A 102 3.87 15.98 5.21
C ASP A 102 5.37 15.84 5.37
N ALA A 103 5.87 16.02 6.60
CA ALA A 103 7.30 15.85 6.88
C ALA A 103 7.76 14.42 6.63
N GLN A 104 6.97 13.43 7.03
CA GLN A 104 7.29 12.02 6.76
C GLN A 104 7.26 11.71 5.27
N TYR A 105 6.24 12.21 4.59
CA TYR A 105 6.09 11.98 3.15
C TYR A 105 7.25 12.60 2.36
N GLN A 106 7.71 13.78 2.75
CA GLN A 106 8.77 14.52 2.05
C GLN A 106 10.17 14.09 2.45
N ASN A 107 10.31 13.28 3.49
CA ASN A 107 11.63 12.90 4.03
C ASN A 107 12.31 11.87 3.10
N LEU A 108 13.32 12.34 2.39
CA LEU A 108 14.07 11.50 1.44
C LEU A 108 15.16 10.66 2.09
N LYS A 109 15.41 10.84 3.38
CA LYS A 109 16.49 10.16 4.09
C LYS A 109 16.03 9.00 4.96
N GLN A 110 14.76 8.74 4.93
CA GLN A 110 14.20 7.63 5.70
C GLN A 110 14.41 6.31 5.00
#